data_1913056c4d1eb28269b60a417d7e8f7c
#
_entry.id   1913056c4d1eb28269b60a417d7e8f7c
#
_cell.length_a   1.000
_cell.length_b   1.000
_cell.length_c   1.000
_cell.angle_alpha   90.00
_cell.angle_beta   90.00
_cell.angle_gamma   90.00
#
_symmetry.space_group_name_H-M   'P 1'
#
loop_
_entity.id
_entity.type
_entity.pdbx_description
1 polymer ?
#
loop_
_entity_poly.entity_id
_entity_poly.type
_entity_poly.pdbx_seq_one_letter_code
_entity_poly.pdbx_strand_id
1 'polypeptide(L)'
;MRLTFVVQRYGEGVVGGAERYVERLATGLAADGHDVTVVTSCAVSYADFADVFEPGVERIDRVTVHRFPTGTPRPNDRFLPLHGRAVDWRQEPLWPWAQDRWSQMMGPDLRGVEPTLEALAAASDATVLVGYHYSHGQRLTRVASAYGPTIVVPTAHPEGAFYVGAVRSMFDHADRVVCLAREEGDLIASVYGCGDRVRYVPCPVDPLEVPSPETVSAAARSVGVTPGRYAVVVGRVDPAKGSDDAVRFAAAYRRSLDPEFSLVVVGPGDEHLRDADGVVATGFVDEGTKEALVAGAGVLLQPSYMESFSLALVEGWLLGRPAVVQHRSRVLRGHVERSHGGLTYADYPSFEAAVATVFDHADVAATLARNGRAYSLVEFDWDRVAEGWERVVAEAGASARTRLGAAGVAGVTGAAGAAGHPADGRTKVSS
;
A
#
# COMPACT_ATOMS: atom_id res chain seq x y z
N MET A 1 0.16 -0.51 23.94
CA MET A 1 -0.60 0.58 23.26
C MET A 1 -1.97 0.05 22.86
N ARG A 2 -2.95 0.96 22.72
CA ARG A 2 -4.24 0.69 22.08
C ARG A 2 -4.24 1.36 20.71
N LEU A 3 -4.41 0.60 19.64
CA LEU A 3 -4.32 1.08 18.27
C LEU A 3 -5.57 0.71 17.48
N THR A 4 -6.10 1.67 16.73
CA THR A 4 -7.21 1.45 15.80
C THR A 4 -6.74 1.66 14.37
N PHE A 5 -6.78 0.62 13.55
CA PHE A 5 -6.49 0.68 12.11
C PHE A 5 -7.78 0.84 11.31
N VAL A 6 -7.76 1.68 10.30
CA VAL A 6 -8.86 1.83 9.35
C VAL A 6 -8.34 1.48 7.97
N VAL A 7 -8.88 0.43 7.38
CA VAL A 7 -8.47 -0.09 6.06
C VAL A 7 -9.70 -0.52 5.25
N GLN A 8 -9.61 -0.44 3.94
CA GLN A 8 -10.74 -0.70 3.05
C GLN A 8 -11.30 -2.13 3.12
N ARG A 9 -10.44 -3.14 3.33
CA ARG A 9 -10.79 -4.57 3.40
C ARG A 9 -9.84 -5.28 4.36
N TYR A 10 -10.30 -6.31 5.04
CA TYR A 10 -9.50 -7.09 5.98
C TYR A 10 -10.09 -8.48 6.18
N GLY A 11 -9.25 -9.53 6.24
CA GLY A 11 -9.62 -10.90 6.58
C GLY A 11 -9.43 -11.91 5.46
N GLU A 12 -9.98 -13.10 5.62
CA GLU A 12 -9.78 -14.24 4.74
C GLU A 12 -10.25 -13.94 3.30
N GLY A 13 -9.45 -14.38 2.31
CA GLY A 13 -9.73 -14.16 0.90
C GLY A 13 -9.45 -12.75 0.39
N VAL A 14 -9.07 -11.82 1.27
CA VAL A 14 -8.71 -10.45 0.88
C VAL A 14 -7.27 -10.43 0.36
N VAL A 15 -7.08 -9.99 -0.88
CA VAL A 15 -5.76 -9.89 -1.53
C VAL A 15 -5.46 -8.41 -1.83
N GLY A 16 -4.29 -7.95 -1.39
CA GLY A 16 -3.80 -6.59 -1.66
C GLY A 16 -2.59 -6.23 -0.79
N GLY A 17 -1.73 -5.35 -1.28
CA GLY A 17 -0.50 -4.95 -0.57
C GLY A 17 -0.78 -4.18 0.72
N ALA A 18 -1.71 -3.23 0.68
CA ALA A 18 -2.09 -2.42 1.84
C ALA A 18 -2.81 -3.26 2.91
N GLU A 19 -3.65 -4.20 2.48
CA GLU A 19 -4.36 -5.12 3.36
C GLU A 19 -3.40 -6.09 4.03
N ARG A 20 -2.48 -6.69 3.27
CA ARG A 20 -1.43 -7.56 3.81
C ARG A 20 -0.51 -6.82 4.79
N TYR A 21 -0.21 -5.57 4.51
CA TYR A 21 0.54 -4.71 5.43
C TYR A 21 -0.20 -4.55 6.77
N VAL A 22 -1.50 -4.21 6.74
CA VAL A 22 -2.30 -4.06 7.97
C VAL A 22 -2.41 -5.38 8.71
N GLU A 23 -2.62 -6.49 8.00
CA GLU A 23 -2.70 -7.82 8.58
C GLU A 23 -1.41 -8.17 9.36
N ARG A 24 -0.24 -8.06 8.73
CA ARG A 24 1.05 -8.33 9.37
C ARG A 24 1.30 -7.43 10.58
N LEU A 25 1.07 -6.14 10.42
CA LEU A 25 1.30 -5.16 11.48
C LEU A 25 0.33 -5.34 12.66
N ALA A 26 -0.96 -5.49 12.39
CA ALA A 26 -1.98 -5.67 13.42
C ALA A 26 -1.78 -6.99 14.20
N THR A 27 -1.49 -8.08 13.50
CA THR A 27 -1.24 -9.38 14.12
C THR A 27 0.03 -9.38 14.96
N GLY A 28 1.13 -8.80 14.45
CA GLY A 28 2.39 -8.68 15.17
C GLY A 28 2.25 -7.83 16.45
N LEU A 29 1.64 -6.64 16.34
CA LEU A 29 1.39 -5.77 17.51
C LEU A 29 0.47 -6.45 18.55
N ALA A 30 -0.56 -7.19 18.09
CA ALA A 30 -1.42 -7.93 19.00
C ALA A 30 -0.70 -9.13 19.66
N ALA A 31 0.29 -9.74 18.98
CA ALA A 31 1.15 -10.77 19.54
C ALA A 31 2.06 -10.21 20.64
N ASP A 32 2.55 -8.98 20.50
CA ASP A 32 3.34 -8.25 21.49
C ASP A 32 2.50 -7.70 22.66
N GLY A 33 1.21 -8.04 22.71
CA GLY A 33 0.30 -7.70 23.83
C GLY A 33 -0.34 -6.31 23.72
N HIS A 34 -0.32 -5.68 22.55
CA HIS A 34 -1.06 -4.46 22.30
C HIS A 34 -2.56 -4.74 22.04
N ASP A 35 -3.41 -3.78 22.38
CA ASP A 35 -4.85 -3.83 22.11
C ASP A 35 -5.09 -3.26 20.70
N VAL A 36 -5.36 -4.15 19.76
CA VAL A 36 -5.46 -3.79 18.34
C VAL A 36 -6.88 -4.00 17.82
N THR A 37 -7.43 -2.94 17.25
CA THR A 37 -8.73 -2.93 16.58
C THR A 37 -8.55 -2.58 15.10
N VAL A 38 -9.26 -3.28 14.22
CA VAL A 38 -9.35 -2.96 12.78
C VAL A 38 -10.79 -2.58 12.45
N VAL A 39 -10.97 -1.42 11.82
CA VAL A 39 -12.24 -0.94 11.25
C VAL A 39 -12.16 -1.11 9.74
N THR A 40 -13.11 -1.84 9.16
CA THR A 40 -13.07 -2.22 7.75
C THR A 40 -14.45 -2.38 7.13
N SER A 41 -14.51 -2.61 5.81
CA SER A 41 -15.75 -2.92 5.12
C SER A 41 -16.12 -4.40 5.19
N CYS A 42 -17.36 -4.72 4.77
CA CYS A 42 -17.81 -6.08 4.54
C CYS A 42 -17.35 -6.64 3.17
N ALA A 43 -16.56 -5.91 2.38
CA ALA A 43 -16.17 -6.31 1.04
C ALA A 43 -14.90 -7.18 1.03
N VAL A 44 -14.84 -8.11 0.08
CA VAL A 44 -13.62 -8.89 -0.26
C VAL A 44 -12.95 -8.34 -1.53
N SER A 45 -13.72 -7.92 -2.53
CA SER A 45 -13.22 -7.38 -3.79
C SER A 45 -13.12 -5.85 -3.77
N TYR A 46 -12.03 -5.32 -4.35
CA TYR A 46 -11.91 -3.87 -4.59
C TYR A 46 -12.58 -3.43 -5.89
N ALA A 47 -13.02 -4.37 -6.73
CA ALA A 47 -13.60 -4.06 -8.03
C ALA A 47 -14.88 -3.21 -7.92
N ASP A 48 -15.72 -3.54 -6.97
CA ASP A 48 -17.00 -2.87 -6.74
C ASP A 48 -17.35 -2.66 -5.26
N PHE A 49 -16.56 -3.24 -4.35
CA PHE A 49 -16.81 -3.27 -2.90
C PHE A 49 -18.17 -3.87 -2.52
N ALA A 50 -18.62 -4.89 -3.23
CA ALA A 50 -19.81 -5.63 -2.82
C ALA A 50 -19.62 -6.28 -1.44
N ASP A 51 -20.65 -6.18 -0.59
CA ASP A 51 -20.62 -6.79 0.74
C ASP A 51 -20.65 -8.33 0.62
N VAL A 52 -19.70 -8.99 1.28
CA VAL A 52 -19.55 -10.45 1.35
C VAL A 52 -19.55 -10.91 2.79
N PHE A 53 -18.85 -10.20 3.67
CA PHE A 53 -18.87 -10.46 5.10
C PHE A 53 -20.10 -9.85 5.76
N GLU A 54 -20.57 -10.44 6.87
CA GLU A 54 -21.62 -9.86 7.69
C GLU A 54 -21.10 -8.64 8.47
N PRO A 55 -21.91 -7.56 8.60
CA PRO A 55 -21.55 -6.43 9.44
C PRO A 55 -21.58 -6.81 10.93
N GLY A 56 -20.68 -6.22 11.71
CA GLY A 56 -20.63 -6.48 13.15
C GLY A 56 -19.22 -6.42 13.71
N VAL A 57 -19.04 -7.04 14.86
CA VAL A 57 -17.74 -7.14 15.54
C VAL A 57 -17.38 -8.60 15.67
N GLU A 58 -16.20 -8.95 15.21
CA GLU A 58 -15.62 -10.29 15.33
C GLU A 58 -14.19 -10.22 15.86
N ARG A 59 -13.62 -11.37 16.15
CA ARG A 59 -12.21 -11.48 16.52
C ARG A 59 -11.51 -12.43 15.54
N ILE A 60 -10.49 -11.91 14.89
CA ILE A 60 -9.60 -12.70 14.04
C ILE A 60 -8.25 -12.77 14.76
N ASP A 61 -7.83 -13.96 15.16
CA ASP A 61 -6.69 -14.18 16.04
C ASP A 61 -6.82 -13.33 17.32
N ARG A 62 -5.94 -12.36 17.52
CA ARG A 62 -5.96 -11.45 18.68
C ARG A 62 -6.49 -10.06 18.35
N VAL A 63 -6.86 -9.82 17.09
CA VAL A 63 -7.32 -8.52 16.58
C VAL A 63 -8.84 -8.44 16.66
N THR A 64 -9.36 -7.34 17.20
CA THR A 64 -10.79 -7.04 17.17
C THR A 64 -11.14 -6.38 15.84
N VAL A 65 -12.11 -6.91 15.09
CA VAL A 65 -12.47 -6.41 13.75
C VAL A 65 -13.91 -5.88 13.76
N HIS A 66 -14.06 -4.60 13.44
CA HIS A 66 -15.37 -3.97 13.24
C HIS A 66 -15.65 -3.87 11.74
N ARG A 67 -16.67 -4.56 11.26
CA ARG A 67 -17.08 -4.57 9.85
C ARG A 67 -18.30 -3.68 9.63
N PHE A 68 -18.19 -2.82 8.63
CA PHE A 68 -19.27 -1.90 8.23
C PHE A 68 -19.73 -2.20 6.81
N PRO A 69 -21.06 -2.18 6.56
CA PRO A 69 -21.56 -2.40 5.21
C PRO A 69 -21.18 -1.23 4.29
N THR A 70 -20.87 -1.54 3.04
CA THR A 70 -20.66 -0.54 2.00
C THR A 70 -22.00 -0.10 1.39
N GLY A 71 -23.00 -0.93 1.52
CA GLY A 71 -24.37 -0.74 1.04
C GLY A 71 -24.50 -1.08 -0.43
N THR A 72 -24.34 -0.11 -1.31
CA THR A 72 -24.47 -0.37 -2.75
C THR A 72 -23.07 -0.54 -3.37
N PRO A 73 -22.86 -1.59 -4.16
CA PRO A 73 -21.62 -1.75 -4.91
C PRO A 73 -21.28 -0.49 -5.74
N ARG A 74 -20.00 -0.24 -5.93
CA ARG A 74 -19.54 0.93 -6.70
C ARG A 74 -20.13 0.93 -8.12
N PRO A 75 -20.85 1.98 -8.52
CA PRO A 75 -21.43 2.06 -9.86
C PRO A 75 -20.35 2.39 -10.89
N ASN A 76 -19.65 1.35 -11.36
CA ASN A 76 -18.50 1.48 -12.25
C ASN A 76 -18.81 2.18 -13.58
N ASP A 77 -20.03 2.06 -14.09
CA ASP A 77 -20.53 2.79 -15.27
C ASP A 77 -20.44 4.31 -15.12
N ARG A 78 -20.64 4.83 -13.91
CA ARG A 78 -20.54 6.25 -13.58
C ARG A 78 -19.18 6.63 -13.01
N PHE A 79 -18.56 5.72 -12.25
CA PHE A 79 -17.28 5.98 -11.60
C PHE A 79 -16.13 6.07 -12.60
N LEU A 80 -16.00 5.09 -13.51
CA LEU A 80 -14.84 5.03 -14.42
C LEU A 80 -14.67 6.27 -15.30
N PRO A 81 -15.72 6.85 -15.90
CA PRO A 81 -15.58 8.11 -16.65
C PRO A 81 -15.14 9.29 -15.76
N LEU A 82 -15.68 9.38 -14.55
CA LEU A 82 -15.29 10.43 -13.61
C LEU A 82 -13.85 10.22 -13.12
N HIS A 83 -13.47 8.97 -12.82
CA HIS A 83 -12.10 8.61 -12.44
C HIS A 83 -11.10 8.97 -13.54
N GLY A 84 -11.37 8.57 -14.78
CA GLY A 84 -10.50 8.89 -15.92
C GLY A 84 -10.27 10.40 -16.06
N ARG A 85 -11.29 11.23 -15.85
CA ARG A 85 -11.15 12.70 -15.84
C ARG A 85 -10.38 13.22 -14.62
N ALA A 86 -10.60 12.63 -13.46
CA ALA A 86 -9.95 13.07 -12.22
C ALA A 86 -8.44 12.82 -12.23
N VAL A 87 -8.00 11.74 -12.87
CA VAL A 87 -6.59 11.30 -12.90
C VAL A 87 -5.83 11.76 -14.14
N ASP A 88 -6.50 12.30 -15.16
CA ASP A 88 -5.85 12.81 -16.38
C ASP A 88 -5.27 14.20 -16.11
N TRP A 89 -3.98 14.26 -15.85
CA TRP A 89 -3.24 15.51 -15.61
C TRP A 89 -3.24 16.49 -16.80
N ARG A 90 -3.66 16.07 -18.00
CA ARG A 90 -3.79 16.91 -19.20
C ARG A 90 -5.09 17.72 -19.21
N GLN A 91 -6.02 17.40 -18.33
CA GLN A 91 -7.29 18.10 -18.21
C GLN A 91 -7.23 19.14 -17.08
N GLU A 92 -8.14 20.08 -17.10
CA GLU A 92 -8.31 21.01 -15.98
C GLU A 92 -8.75 20.24 -14.72
N PRO A 93 -8.24 20.64 -13.53
CA PRO A 93 -8.63 20.04 -12.26
C PRO A 93 -10.16 20.05 -12.10
N LEU A 94 -10.70 18.99 -11.57
CA LEU A 94 -12.13 18.93 -11.25
C LEU A 94 -12.51 20.01 -10.23
N TRP A 95 -13.72 20.54 -10.36
CA TRP A 95 -14.32 21.37 -9.32
C TRP A 95 -14.36 20.66 -7.97
N PRO A 96 -14.25 21.39 -6.83
CA PRO A 96 -14.22 20.76 -5.51
C PRO A 96 -15.36 19.76 -5.28
N TRP A 97 -16.59 20.10 -5.65
CA TRP A 97 -17.74 19.20 -5.53
C TRP A 97 -17.60 17.91 -6.36
N ALA A 98 -16.94 17.99 -7.51
CA ALA A 98 -16.70 16.81 -8.35
C ALA A 98 -15.56 15.94 -7.78
N GLN A 99 -14.57 16.54 -7.13
CA GLN A 99 -13.55 15.81 -6.37
C GLN A 99 -14.16 15.10 -5.17
N ASP A 100 -15.04 15.74 -4.42
CA ASP A 100 -15.78 15.12 -3.32
C ASP A 100 -16.65 13.97 -3.83
N ARG A 101 -17.31 14.15 -4.96
CA ARG A 101 -18.09 13.08 -5.60
C ARG A 101 -17.21 11.93 -6.06
N TRP A 102 -16.05 12.19 -6.64
CA TRP A 102 -15.06 11.18 -7.00
C TRP A 102 -14.60 10.40 -5.76
N SER A 103 -14.24 11.10 -4.68
CA SER A 103 -13.83 10.48 -3.41
C SER A 103 -14.92 9.57 -2.85
N GLN A 104 -16.17 10.03 -2.79
CA GLN A 104 -17.30 9.21 -2.33
C GLN A 104 -17.50 7.95 -3.19
N MET A 105 -17.42 8.09 -4.52
CA MET A 105 -17.60 6.98 -5.44
C MET A 105 -16.40 6.02 -5.48
N MET A 106 -15.21 6.48 -5.09
CA MET A 106 -14.04 5.61 -4.97
C MET A 106 -14.27 4.49 -3.96
N GLY A 107 -15.02 4.77 -2.90
CA GLY A 107 -15.36 3.79 -1.88
C GLY A 107 -14.16 3.27 -1.07
N PRO A 108 -14.36 2.25 -0.24
CA PRO A 108 -15.68 1.85 0.25
C PRO A 108 -16.30 2.95 1.13
N ASP A 109 -17.64 3.06 1.10
CA ASP A 109 -18.39 3.92 2.01
C ASP A 109 -18.76 3.10 3.24
N LEU A 110 -18.03 3.22 4.32
CA LEU A 110 -18.27 2.49 5.57
C LEU A 110 -19.48 3.08 6.28
N ARG A 111 -20.68 2.58 5.96
CA ARG A 111 -21.94 3.16 6.42
C ARG A 111 -22.11 3.04 7.94
N GLY A 112 -22.34 4.18 8.57
CA GLY A 112 -22.57 4.25 10.03
C GLY A 112 -21.29 4.09 10.87
N VAL A 113 -20.12 4.23 10.27
CA VAL A 113 -18.82 4.06 10.96
C VAL A 113 -18.51 5.19 11.95
N GLU A 114 -19.00 6.42 11.69
CA GLU A 114 -18.57 7.62 12.40
C GLU A 114 -18.71 7.50 13.93
N PRO A 115 -19.85 7.12 14.54
CA PRO A 115 -19.95 7.05 16.01
C PRO A 115 -18.97 6.04 16.63
N THR A 116 -18.75 4.92 15.95
CA THR A 116 -17.80 3.91 16.39
C THR A 116 -16.37 4.42 16.28
N LEU A 117 -16.02 5.07 15.16
CA LEU A 117 -14.70 5.63 14.94
C LEU A 117 -14.39 6.76 15.92
N GLU A 118 -15.34 7.63 16.23
CA GLU A 118 -15.21 8.69 17.24
C GLU A 118 -14.86 8.11 18.61
N ALA A 119 -15.62 7.09 19.05
CA ALA A 119 -15.37 6.41 20.30
C ALA A 119 -14.02 5.70 20.36
N LEU A 120 -13.65 5.00 19.28
CA LEU A 120 -12.37 4.31 19.15
C LEU A 120 -11.20 5.32 19.11
N ALA A 121 -11.32 6.39 18.34
CA ALA A 121 -10.29 7.43 18.24
C ALA A 121 -10.03 8.12 19.59
N ALA A 122 -11.09 8.41 20.35
CA ALA A 122 -10.98 8.99 21.70
C ALA A 122 -10.33 8.04 22.72
N ALA A 123 -10.45 6.72 22.50
CA ALA A 123 -9.93 5.71 23.43
C ALA A 123 -8.56 5.16 23.03
N SER A 124 -8.10 5.40 21.81
CA SER A 124 -6.85 4.85 21.27
C SER A 124 -5.65 5.77 21.50
N ASP A 125 -4.48 5.18 21.66
CA ASP A 125 -3.20 5.90 21.65
C ASP A 125 -2.92 6.50 20.27
N ALA A 126 -3.42 5.84 19.19
CA ALA A 126 -3.48 6.40 17.86
C ALA A 126 -4.52 5.67 16.99
N THR A 127 -5.15 6.43 16.07
CA THR A 127 -5.93 5.89 14.95
C THR A 127 -5.09 5.98 13.68
N VAL A 128 -4.94 4.84 12.99
CA VAL A 128 -4.09 4.69 11.80
C VAL A 128 -4.97 4.44 10.57
N LEU A 129 -4.97 5.38 9.62
CA LEU A 129 -5.72 5.26 8.38
C LEU A 129 -4.79 4.85 7.24
N VAL A 130 -5.14 3.75 6.54
CA VAL A 130 -4.27 3.14 5.52
C VAL A 130 -4.89 3.28 4.14
N GLY A 131 -4.08 3.73 3.18
CA GLY A 131 -4.47 3.91 1.77
C GLY A 131 -5.04 5.29 1.45
N TYR A 132 -4.27 6.08 0.65
CA TYR A 132 -4.71 7.41 0.21
C TYR A 132 -5.82 7.35 -0.84
N HIS A 133 -5.87 6.25 -1.56
CA HIS A 133 -6.68 6.06 -2.75
C HIS A 133 -8.18 6.07 -2.45
N TYR A 134 -8.56 5.59 -1.26
CA TYR A 134 -9.94 5.28 -0.92
C TYR A 134 -10.62 6.34 -0.08
N SER A 135 -11.94 6.42 -0.21
CA SER A 135 -12.81 7.37 0.47
C SER A 135 -12.62 7.38 2.00
N HIS A 136 -12.42 6.22 2.62
CA HIS A 136 -12.23 6.14 4.08
C HIS A 136 -10.98 6.92 4.53
N GLY A 137 -9.85 6.78 3.83
CA GLY A 137 -8.62 7.53 4.16
C GLY A 137 -8.82 9.04 4.03
N GLN A 138 -9.49 9.48 2.97
CA GLN A 138 -9.71 10.91 2.70
C GLN A 138 -10.72 11.56 3.66
N ARG A 139 -11.79 10.85 4.02
CA ARG A 139 -12.90 11.38 4.84
C ARG A 139 -12.71 11.12 6.32
N LEU A 140 -12.35 9.89 6.71
CA LEU A 140 -12.33 9.48 8.10
C LEU A 140 -11.09 9.96 8.86
N THR A 141 -10.00 10.37 8.17
CA THR A 141 -8.88 11.03 8.81
C THR A 141 -9.31 12.29 9.55
N ARG A 142 -10.17 13.10 8.92
CA ARG A 142 -10.74 14.29 9.57
C ARG A 142 -11.58 13.93 10.79
N VAL A 143 -12.41 12.87 10.72
CA VAL A 143 -13.22 12.41 11.84
C VAL A 143 -12.32 11.97 12.98
N ALA A 144 -11.39 11.05 12.74
CA ALA A 144 -10.49 10.53 13.77
C ALA A 144 -9.67 11.66 14.45
N SER A 145 -9.16 12.61 13.66
CA SER A 145 -8.34 13.70 14.16
C SER A 145 -9.06 14.66 15.12
N ALA A 146 -10.39 14.72 15.05
CA ALA A 146 -11.16 15.53 15.99
C ALA A 146 -11.19 14.94 17.41
N TYR A 147 -10.92 13.64 17.56
CA TYR A 147 -11.07 12.93 18.83
C TYR A 147 -9.76 12.39 19.40
N GLY A 148 -8.73 12.17 18.59
CA GLY A 148 -7.48 11.60 19.08
C GLY A 148 -6.28 11.74 18.16
N PRO A 149 -5.13 11.14 18.55
CA PRO A 149 -3.92 11.09 17.72
C PRO A 149 -4.20 10.33 16.43
N THR A 150 -3.81 10.91 15.28
CA THR A 150 -4.13 10.38 13.97
C THR A 150 -2.88 10.23 13.11
N ILE A 151 -2.64 9.01 12.64
CA ILE A 151 -1.55 8.64 11.77
C ILE A 151 -2.12 8.21 10.43
N VAL A 152 -1.50 8.59 9.32
CA VAL A 152 -1.85 8.05 8.00
C VAL A 152 -0.70 7.24 7.43
N VAL A 153 -1.03 6.11 6.80
CA VAL A 153 -0.12 5.28 6.01
C VAL A 153 -0.64 5.30 4.57
N PRO A 154 -0.17 6.21 3.74
CA PRO A 154 -0.83 6.46 2.46
C PRO A 154 -0.65 5.32 1.46
N THR A 155 0.44 4.57 1.50
CA THR A 155 0.84 3.60 0.47
C THR A 155 0.87 4.25 -0.91
N ALA A 156 1.48 5.44 -1.00
CA ALA A 156 1.36 6.32 -2.15
C ALA A 156 2.41 6.05 -3.23
N HIS A 157 2.01 6.32 -4.46
CA HIS A 157 2.89 6.34 -5.61
C HIS A 157 2.44 7.44 -6.61
N PRO A 158 3.31 7.91 -7.54
CA PRO A 158 3.04 9.07 -8.38
C PRO A 158 2.09 8.74 -9.54
N GLU A 159 0.84 8.40 -9.22
CA GLU A 159 -0.24 8.25 -10.20
C GLU A 159 -1.22 9.41 -10.16
N GLY A 160 -2.07 9.55 -11.17
CA GLY A 160 -2.98 10.68 -11.29
C GLY A 160 -3.91 10.86 -10.09
N ALA A 161 -4.39 9.77 -9.49
CA ALA A 161 -5.25 9.81 -8.30
C ALA A 161 -4.59 10.47 -7.08
N PHE A 162 -3.27 10.33 -6.93
CA PHE A 162 -2.51 10.94 -5.84
C PHE A 162 -2.55 12.48 -5.86
N TYR A 163 -2.70 13.07 -7.03
CA TYR A 163 -2.72 14.54 -7.20
C TYR A 163 -4.13 15.15 -7.15
N VAL A 164 -5.18 14.34 -6.96
CA VAL A 164 -6.55 14.86 -6.81
C VAL A 164 -6.66 15.60 -5.48
N GLY A 165 -7.20 16.83 -5.50
CA GLY A 165 -7.25 17.71 -4.32
C GLY A 165 -7.97 17.12 -3.10
N ALA A 166 -8.95 16.20 -3.30
CA ALA A 166 -9.62 15.50 -2.21
C ALA A 166 -8.65 14.70 -1.31
N VAL A 167 -7.54 14.21 -1.88
CA VAL A 167 -6.50 13.46 -1.14
C VAL A 167 -5.77 14.33 -0.12
N ARG A 168 -5.66 15.64 -0.35
CA ARG A 168 -5.00 16.59 0.55
C ARG A 168 -5.56 16.53 1.97
N SER A 169 -6.88 16.36 2.11
CA SER A 169 -7.54 16.29 3.42
C SER A 169 -6.93 15.24 4.35
N MET A 170 -6.46 14.11 3.81
CA MET A 170 -5.80 13.07 4.59
C MET A 170 -4.52 13.59 5.25
N PHE A 171 -3.70 14.34 4.52
CA PHE A 171 -2.44 14.86 5.01
C PHE A 171 -2.62 16.08 5.92
N ASP A 172 -3.61 16.92 5.66
CA ASP A 172 -3.87 18.13 6.46
C ASP A 172 -4.32 17.79 7.90
N HIS A 173 -4.99 16.66 8.09
CA HIS A 173 -5.53 16.23 9.38
C HIS A 173 -4.66 15.20 10.12
N ALA A 174 -3.59 14.69 9.52
CA ALA A 174 -2.71 13.72 10.15
C ALA A 174 -1.72 14.39 11.13
N ASP A 175 -1.55 13.82 12.32
CA ASP A 175 -0.48 14.20 13.23
C ASP A 175 0.88 13.66 12.79
N ARG A 176 0.90 12.47 12.15
CA ARG A 176 2.07 11.86 11.49
C ARG A 176 1.67 11.15 10.21
N VAL A 177 2.63 11.07 9.30
CA VAL A 177 2.52 10.35 8.03
C VAL A 177 3.61 9.29 8.01
N VAL A 178 3.22 8.02 8.04
CA VAL A 178 4.14 6.88 7.96
C VAL A 178 4.27 6.43 6.52
N CYS A 179 5.49 6.42 6.02
CA CYS A 179 5.83 5.98 4.67
C CYS A 179 6.60 4.66 4.72
N LEU A 180 6.26 3.74 3.83
CA LEU A 180 6.84 2.39 3.78
C LEU A 180 8.18 2.37 3.04
N ALA A 181 8.45 3.41 2.22
CA ALA A 181 9.72 3.66 1.58
C ALA A 181 10.14 5.13 1.74
N ARG A 182 11.43 5.40 1.68
CA ARG A 182 11.95 6.78 1.81
C ARG A 182 11.48 7.65 0.65
N GLU A 183 11.47 7.09 -0.55
CA GLU A 183 11.05 7.75 -1.79
C GLU A 183 9.55 8.08 -1.80
N GLU A 184 8.72 7.30 -1.11
CA GLU A 184 7.32 7.64 -0.83
C GLU A 184 7.23 8.89 0.05
N GLY A 185 8.04 8.94 1.10
CA GLY A 185 8.12 10.10 1.99
C GLY A 185 8.54 11.38 1.27
N ASP A 186 9.55 11.29 0.41
CA ASP A 186 10.01 12.42 -0.43
C ASP A 186 8.91 12.91 -1.37
N LEU A 187 8.17 11.98 -1.99
CA LEU A 187 7.04 12.31 -2.85
C LEU A 187 5.97 13.09 -2.09
N ILE A 188 5.55 12.58 -0.93
CA ILE A 188 4.51 13.20 -0.11
C ILE A 188 4.95 14.55 0.41
N ALA A 189 6.17 14.66 0.93
CA ALA A 189 6.73 15.91 1.41
C ALA A 189 6.77 16.98 0.31
N SER A 190 7.14 16.58 -0.92
CA SER A 190 7.22 17.51 -2.05
C SER A 190 5.87 18.00 -2.56
N VAL A 191 4.83 17.15 -2.52
CA VAL A 191 3.50 17.45 -3.07
C VAL A 191 2.61 18.15 -2.04
N TYR A 192 2.64 17.71 -0.79
CA TYR A 192 1.72 18.17 0.25
C TYR A 192 2.37 19.09 1.28
N GLY A 193 3.70 19.28 1.25
CA GLY A 193 4.40 20.20 2.15
C GLY A 193 4.41 19.77 3.61
N CYS A 194 4.22 18.49 3.92
CA CYS A 194 4.12 17.95 5.28
C CYS A 194 5.37 17.14 5.71
N GLY A 195 6.54 17.49 5.19
CA GLY A 195 7.79 16.75 5.43
C GLY A 195 8.19 16.65 6.90
N ASP A 196 7.86 17.64 7.72
CA ASP A 196 8.07 17.64 9.17
C ASP A 196 7.30 16.52 9.91
N ARG A 197 6.16 16.09 9.34
CA ARG A 197 5.30 15.02 9.88
C ARG A 197 5.58 13.64 9.30
N VAL A 198 6.38 13.55 8.22
CA VAL A 198 6.73 12.28 7.57
C VAL A 198 7.70 11.47 8.44
N ARG A 199 7.41 10.19 8.59
CA ARG A 199 8.27 9.21 9.25
C ARG A 199 8.40 7.97 8.37
N TYR A 200 9.60 7.43 8.31
CA TYR A 200 9.87 6.17 7.64
C TYR A 200 9.76 5.02 8.64
N VAL A 201 8.77 4.17 8.44
CA VAL A 201 8.63 2.88 9.13
C VAL A 201 8.21 1.86 8.08
N PRO A 202 9.09 0.94 7.69
CA PRO A 202 8.81 0.00 6.61
C PRO A 202 7.73 -1.02 6.99
N CYS A 203 7.26 -1.76 5.99
CA CYS A 203 6.41 -2.92 6.21
C CYS A 203 7.22 -4.03 6.90
N PRO A 204 6.73 -4.62 8.00
CA PRO A 204 7.38 -5.80 8.57
C PRO A 204 7.27 -6.99 7.61
N VAL A 205 8.35 -7.75 7.47
CA VAL A 205 8.34 -8.96 6.64
C VAL A 205 9.01 -10.08 7.42
N ASP A 206 8.24 -11.13 7.68
CA ASP A 206 8.74 -12.31 8.37
C ASP A 206 9.86 -12.99 7.57
N PRO A 207 10.88 -13.52 8.22
CA PRO A 207 11.87 -14.36 7.56
C PRO A 207 11.20 -15.55 6.86
N LEU A 208 11.49 -15.73 5.57
CA LEU A 208 11.00 -16.87 4.82
C LEU A 208 12.03 -18.00 4.82
N GLU A 209 11.56 -19.23 5.02
CA GLU A 209 12.35 -20.42 4.82
C GLU A 209 12.44 -20.75 3.32
N VAL A 210 13.63 -20.99 2.84
CA VAL A 210 13.81 -21.39 1.43
C VAL A 210 13.29 -22.84 1.28
N PRO A 211 12.31 -23.08 0.39
CA PRO A 211 11.76 -24.41 0.17
C PRO A 211 12.84 -25.43 -0.23
N SER A 212 12.61 -26.71 0.10
CA SER A 212 13.56 -27.78 -0.24
C SER A 212 13.78 -27.89 -1.76
N PRO A 213 14.94 -28.37 -2.22
CA PRO A 213 15.19 -28.59 -3.65
C PRO A 213 14.15 -29.48 -4.32
N GLU A 214 13.57 -30.43 -3.59
CA GLU A 214 12.52 -31.31 -4.06
C GLU A 214 11.21 -30.57 -4.29
N THR A 215 10.82 -29.70 -3.33
CA THR A 215 9.63 -28.83 -3.44
C THR A 215 9.77 -27.86 -4.60
N VAL A 216 10.93 -27.20 -4.72
CA VAL A 216 11.25 -26.30 -5.83
C VAL A 216 11.16 -27.03 -7.18
N SER A 217 11.77 -28.22 -7.28
CA SER A 217 11.75 -29.00 -8.51
C SER A 217 10.34 -29.50 -8.87
N ALA A 218 9.51 -29.83 -7.88
CA ALA A 218 8.13 -30.21 -8.10
C ALA A 218 7.28 -29.05 -8.63
N ALA A 219 7.38 -27.87 -8.01
CA ALA A 219 6.68 -26.67 -8.45
C ALA A 219 7.12 -26.23 -9.86
N ALA A 220 8.41 -26.24 -10.16
CA ALA A 220 8.91 -25.91 -11.49
C ALA A 220 8.39 -26.88 -12.57
N ARG A 221 8.40 -28.20 -12.28
CA ARG A 221 7.84 -29.21 -13.21
C ARG A 221 6.34 -29.05 -13.43
N SER A 222 5.57 -28.67 -12.42
CA SER A 222 4.11 -28.50 -12.56
C SER A 222 3.74 -27.42 -13.55
N VAL A 223 4.63 -26.44 -13.77
CA VAL A 223 4.45 -25.35 -14.71
C VAL A 223 5.38 -25.46 -15.95
N GLY A 224 6.11 -26.55 -16.09
CA GLY A 224 6.90 -26.87 -17.29
C GLY A 224 8.20 -26.08 -17.43
N VAL A 225 8.80 -25.61 -16.33
CA VAL A 225 10.08 -24.87 -16.36
C VAL A 225 11.18 -25.59 -15.59
N THR A 226 12.43 -25.19 -15.84
CA THR A 226 13.62 -25.75 -15.20
C THR A 226 14.14 -24.81 -14.10
N PRO A 227 14.35 -25.26 -12.88
CA PRO A 227 14.92 -24.43 -11.82
C PRO A 227 16.23 -23.74 -12.24
N GLY A 228 16.35 -22.46 -11.90
CA GLY A 228 17.48 -21.61 -12.25
C GLY A 228 17.49 -21.08 -13.70
N ARG A 229 16.53 -21.50 -14.55
CA ARG A 229 16.49 -21.14 -15.98
C ARG A 229 15.31 -20.26 -16.37
N TYR A 230 14.64 -19.64 -15.43
CA TYR A 230 13.52 -18.73 -15.70
C TYR A 230 13.58 -17.49 -14.82
N ALA A 231 12.98 -16.40 -15.32
CA ALA A 231 12.66 -15.24 -14.51
C ALA A 231 11.23 -15.39 -13.93
N VAL A 232 10.99 -14.86 -12.75
CA VAL A 232 9.66 -14.86 -12.12
C VAL A 232 9.17 -13.45 -11.86
N VAL A 233 7.89 -13.19 -12.18
CA VAL A 233 7.13 -11.99 -11.77
C VAL A 233 6.04 -12.44 -10.81
N VAL A 234 5.91 -11.74 -9.67
CA VAL A 234 4.86 -12.01 -8.68
C VAL A 234 3.98 -10.78 -8.52
N GLY A 235 2.69 -10.97 -8.65
CA GLY A 235 1.69 -9.93 -8.45
C GLY A 235 0.57 -9.97 -9.48
N ARG A 236 -0.42 -9.07 -9.29
CA ARG A 236 -1.51 -8.92 -10.25
C ARG A 236 -0.95 -8.48 -11.61
N VAL A 237 -1.42 -9.10 -12.67
CA VAL A 237 -1.14 -8.67 -14.05
C VAL A 237 -1.92 -7.40 -14.34
N ASP A 238 -1.21 -6.31 -14.57
CA ASP A 238 -1.78 -4.97 -14.75
C ASP A 238 -0.80 -4.11 -15.55
N PRO A 239 -1.25 -3.33 -16.54
CA PRO A 239 -0.36 -2.43 -17.30
C PRO A 239 0.45 -1.47 -16.42
N ALA A 240 -0.13 -0.94 -15.32
CA ALA A 240 0.58 -0.09 -14.37
C ALA A 240 1.69 -0.83 -13.59
N LYS A 241 1.57 -2.17 -13.50
CA LYS A 241 2.60 -3.06 -12.94
C LYS A 241 3.65 -3.47 -13.98
N GLY A 242 3.59 -2.97 -15.23
CA GLY A 242 4.57 -3.23 -16.26
C GLY A 242 4.59 -4.66 -16.79
N SER A 243 3.53 -5.44 -16.56
CA SER A 243 3.45 -6.85 -16.96
C SER A 243 3.60 -7.03 -18.46
N ASP A 244 2.98 -6.17 -19.27
CA ASP A 244 3.05 -6.26 -20.74
C ASP A 244 4.47 -6.00 -21.26
N ASP A 245 5.20 -5.04 -20.66
CA ASP A 245 6.60 -4.80 -21.01
C ASP A 245 7.49 -5.97 -20.59
N ALA A 246 7.25 -6.56 -19.42
CA ALA A 246 7.99 -7.74 -18.98
C ALA A 246 7.83 -8.91 -19.95
N VAL A 247 6.61 -9.18 -20.40
CA VAL A 247 6.31 -10.23 -21.38
C VAL A 247 6.97 -9.92 -22.72
N ARG A 248 6.83 -8.70 -23.22
CA ARG A 248 7.44 -8.28 -24.49
C ARG A 248 8.96 -8.41 -24.46
N PHE A 249 9.60 -8.00 -23.36
CA PHE A 249 11.05 -8.07 -23.20
C PHE A 249 11.53 -9.52 -23.03
N ALA A 250 10.80 -10.34 -22.27
CA ALA A 250 11.10 -11.77 -22.12
C ALA A 250 11.04 -12.50 -23.46
N ALA A 251 9.98 -12.26 -24.27
CA ALA A 251 9.85 -12.84 -25.58
C ALA A 251 10.95 -12.37 -26.57
N ALA A 252 11.39 -11.10 -26.46
CA ALA A 252 12.51 -10.61 -27.26
C ALA A 252 13.84 -11.26 -26.84
N TYR A 253 14.12 -11.37 -25.54
CA TYR A 253 15.30 -12.02 -24.97
C TYR A 253 15.36 -13.50 -25.42
N ARG A 254 14.26 -14.22 -25.30
CA ARG A 254 14.15 -15.61 -25.75
C ARG A 254 14.49 -15.78 -27.23
N ARG A 255 14.00 -14.91 -28.10
CA ARG A 255 14.25 -15.00 -29.54
C ARG A 255 15.68 -14.64 -29.93
N SER A 256 16.32 -13.70 -29.21
CA SER A 256 17.63 -13.16 -29.63
C SER A 256 18.82 -13.78 -28.93
N LEU A 257 18.67 -14.25 -27.68
CA LEU A 257 19.79 -14.69 -26.86
C LEU A 257 19.66 -16.11 -26.32
N ASP A 258 18.53 -16.46 -25.69
CA ASP A 258 18.36 -17.76 -25.04
C ASP A 258 16.98 -18.36 -25.37
N PRO A 259 16.90 -19.26 -26.37
CA PRO A 259 15.64 -19.92 -26.76
C PRO A 259 14.99 -20.74 -25.64
N GLU A 260 15.73 -21.09 -24.59
CA GLU A 260 15.19 -21.83 -23.45
C GLU A 260 14.72 -20.91 -22.29
N PHE A 261 14.99 -19.62 -22.37
CA PHE A 261 14.53 -18.66 -21.38
C PHE A 261 13.01 -18.67 -21.24
N SER A 262 12.52 -18.64 -20.00
CA SER A 262 11.10 -18.57 -19.71
C SER A 262 10.80 -17.47 -18.69
N LEU A 263 9.62 -16.87 -18.81
CA LEU A 263 9.06 -15.95 -17.82
C LEU A 263 7.87 -16.62 -17.14
N VAL A 264 7.97 -16.85 -15.84
CA VAL A 264 6.84 -17.32 -15.01
C VAL A 264 6.14 -16.13 -14.40
N VAL A 265 4.85 -15.97 -14.65
CA VAL A 265 4.01 -14.92 -14.09
C VAL A 265 3.05 -15.52 -13.09
N VAL A 266 3.22 -15.17 -11.82
CA VAL A 266 2.44 -15.70 -10.69
C VAL A 266 1.48 -14.62 -10.19
N GLY A 267 0.19 -14.78 -10.44
CA GLY A 267 -0.86 -13.86 -9.98
C GLY A 267 -2.06 -13.79 -10.94
N PRO A 268 -3.18 -13.21 -10.50
CA PRO A 268 -4.40 -13.13 -11.29
C PRO A 268 -4.33 -12.06 -12.39
N GLY A 269 -5.22 -12.19 -13.40
CA GLY A 269 -5.35 -11.24 -14.51
C GLY A 269 -4.51 -11.60 -15.73
N ASP A 270 -4.13 -12.85 -15.87
CA ASP A 270 -3.13 -13.37 -16.80
C ASP A 270 -3.70 -13.93 -18.12
N GLU A 271 -5.02 -13.90 -18.32
CA GLU A 271 -5.67 -14.58 -19.44
C GLU A 271 -5.10 -14.17 -20.81
N HIS A 272 -4.74 -12.90 -20.98
CA HIS A 272 -4.19 -12.37 -22.22
C HIS A 272 -2.69 -12.68 -22.43
N LEU A 273 -2.00 -13.19 -21.41
CA LEU A 273 -0.58 -13.54 -21.48
C LEU A 273 -0.32 -14.99 -21.84
N ARG A 274 -1.33 -15.86 -21.78
CA ARG A 274 -1.19 -17.34 -21.91
C ARG A 274 -0.65 -17.80 -23.26
N ASP A 275 -0.86 -17.01 -24.31
CA ASP A 275 -0.42 -17.34 -25.66
C ASP A 275 0.95 -16.71 -26.01
N ALA A 276 1.59 -16.02 -25.07
CA ALA A 276 2.88 -15.38 -25.32
C ALA A 276 4.03 -16.42 -25.29
N ASP A 277 4.88 -16.42 -26.31
CA ASP A 277 6.01 -17.35 -26.44
C ASP A 277 6.99 -17.23 -25.26
N GLY A 278 7.25 -18.36 -24.61
CA GLY A 278 8.14 -18.45 -23.45
C GLY A 278 7.56 -17.88 -22.15
N VAL A 279 6.26 -17.58 -22.12
CA VAL A 279 5.56 -17.09 -20.91
C VAL A 279 4.70 -18.20 -20.32
N VAL A 280 4.84 -18.42 -19.03
CA VAL A 280 4.01 -19.35 -18.26
C VAL A 280 3.23 -18.53 -17.22
N ALA A 281 1.94 -18.33 -17.50
CA ALA A 281 1.02 -17.62 -16.62
C ALA A 281 0.28 -18.62 -15.72
N THR A 282 0.53 -18.59 -14.42
CA THR A 282 -0.01 -19.58 -13.46
C THR A 282 -1.39 -19.23 -12.93
N GLY A 283 -1.79 -17.96 -13.03
CA GLY A 283 -2.92 -17.47 -12.27
C GLY A 283 -2.61 -17.41 -10.78
N PHE A 284 -3.67 -17.44 -9.96
CA PHE A 284 -3.53 -17.52 -8.51
C PHE A 284 -3.08 -18.95 -8.12
N VAL A 285 -2.05 -19.01 -7.28
CA VAL A 285 -1.56 -20.25 -6.66
C VAL A 285 -1.48 -20.07 -5.14
N ASP A 286 -1.42 -21.17 -4.40
CA ASP A 286 -1.19 -21.13 -2.95
C ASP A 286 0.20 -20.55 -2.59
N GLU A 287 0.36 -20.11 -1.35
CA GLU A 287 1.57 -19.45 -0.88
C GLU A 287 2.82 -20.33 -1.02
N GLY A 288 2.73 -21.61 -0.65
CA GLY A 288 3.86 -22.55 -0.75
C GLY A 288 4.31 -22.79 -2.19
N THR A 289 3.35 -22.89 -3.13
CA THR A 289 3.64 -22.98 -4.57
C THR A 289 4.29 -21.69 -5.09
N LYS A 290 3.79 -20.51 -4.68
CA LYS A 290 4.40 -19.22 -5.01
C LYS A 290 5.84 -19.15 -4.54
N GLU A 291 6.08 -19.45 -3.27
CA GLU A 291 7.43 -19.44 -2.68
C GLU A 291 8.39 -20.39 -3.40
N ALA A 292 7.93 -21.60 -3.72
CA ALA A 292 8.74 -22.57 -4.43
C ALA A 292 9.08 -22.11 -5.87
N LEU A 293 8.14 -21.51 -6.58
CA LEU A 293 8.38 -20.93 -7.91
C LEU A 293 9.34 -19.74 -7.84
N VAL A 294 9.22 -18.89 -6.83
CA VAL A 294 10.16 -17.79 -6.61
C VAL A 294 11.53 -18.33 -6.26
N ALA A 295 11.64 -19.24 -5.28
CA ALA A 295 12.91 -19.84 -4.88
C ALA A 295 13.61 -20.62 -6.00
N GLY A 296 12.85 -21.16 -6.96
CA GLY A 296 13.36 -21.86 -8.13
C GLY A 296 13.80 -20.96 -9.29
N ALA A 297 13.46 -19.69 -9.28
CA ALA A 297 13.81 -18.78 -10.36
C ALA A 297 15.32 -18.45 -10.40
N GLY A 298 15.85 -18.14 -11.57
CA GLY A 298 17.19 -17.56 -11.71
C GLY A 298 17.22 -16.08 -11.26
N VAL A 299 16.11 -15.37 -11.47
CA VAL A 299 15.95 -13.95 -11.11
C VAL A 299 14.50 -13.61 -10.79
N LEU A 300 14.29 -12.76 -9.79
CA LEU A 300 13.03 -12.06 -9.60
C LEU A 300 13.00 -10.83 -10.50
N LEU A 301 12.02 -10.73 -11.37
CA LEU A 301 11.76 -9.56 -12.19
C LEU A 301 10.65 -8.73 -11.55
N GLN A 302 10.91 -7.46 -11.25
CA GLN A 302 9.91 -6.53 -10.74
C GLN A 302 9.71 -5.37 -11.74
N PRO A 303 8.74 -5.52 -12.66
CA PRO A 303 8.56 -4.57 -13.76
C PRO A 303 7.73 -3.33 -13.43
N SER A 304 7.23 -3.22 -12.20
CA SER A 304 6.28 -2.19 -11.78
C SER A 304 6.85 -0.78 -11.94
N TYR A 305 6.09 0.09 -12.59
CA TYR A 305 6.44 1.51 -12.71
C TYR A 305 6.20 2.29 -11.42
N MET A 306 5.27 1.82 -10.59
CA MET A 306 4.78 2.52 -9.40
C MET A 306 4.67 1.55 -8.23
N GLU A 307 5.42 1.84 -7.19
CA GLU A 307 5.40 1.10 -5.92
C GLU A 307 5.47 2.07 -4.75
N SER A 308 4.82 1.69 -3.65
CA SER A 308 5.02 2.32 -2.34
C SER A 308 5.98 1.54 -1.45
N PHE A 309 6.13 0.21 -1.69
CA PHE A 309 7.04 -0.67 -0.96
C PHE A 309 7.57 -1.81 -1.84
N SER A 310 6.71 -2.68 -2.34
CA SER A 310 6.99 -3.93 -3.06
C SER A 310 7.32 -5.13 -2.17
N LEU A 311 6.27 -5.73 -1.59
CA LEU A 311 6.39 -6.99 -0.84
C LEU A 311 7.06 -8.11 -1.67
N ALA A 312 6.69 -8.24 -2.94
CA ALA A 312 7.24 -9.27 -3.83
C ALA A 312 8.77 -9.16 -3.99
N LEU A 313 9.32 -7.93 -4.02
CA LEU A 313 10.77 -7.72 -4.07
C LEU A 313 11.45 -8.24 -2.80
N VAL A 314 10.92 -7.89 -1.65
CA VAL A 314 11.48 -8.29 -0.34
C VAL A 314 11.35 -9.80 -0.14
N GLU A 315 10.19 -10.39 -0.46
CA GLU A 315 9.97 -11.85 -0.39
C GLU A 315 10.93 -12.60 -1.34
N GLY A 316 11.15 -12.08 -2.55
CA GLY A 316 12.14 -12.66 -3.48
C GLY A 316 13.56 -12.64 -2.94
N TRP A 317 13.98 -11.56 -2.30
CA TRP A 317 15.27 -11.50 -1.62
C TRP A 317 15.39 -12.46 -0.44
N LEU A 318 14.34 -12.58 0.37
CA LEU A 318 14.29 -13.53 1.49
C LEU A 318 14.39 -14.99 1.01
N LEU A 319 13.80 -15.29 -0.16
CA LEU A 319 13.93 -16.59 -0.83
C LEU A 319 15.26 -16.76 -1.60
N GLY A 320 16.20 -15.82 -1.44
CA GLY A 320 17.55 -15.91 -1.98
C GLY A 320 17.64 -15.64 -3.48
N ARG A 321 16.75 -14.82 -4.04
CA ARG A 321 16.80 -14.47 -5.48
C ARG A 321 17.41 -13.10 -5.70
N PRO A 322 18.30 -12.95 -6.69
CA PRO A 322 18.70 -11.63 -7.17
C PRO A 322 17.51 -10.97 -7.86
N ALA A 323 17.45 -9.64 -7.88
CA ALA A 323 16.36 -8.91 -8.51
C ALA A 323 16.80 -8.11 -9.73
N VAL A 324 15.92 -8.03 -10.74
CA VAL A 324 16.02 -7.08 -11.85
C VAL A 324 14.75 -6.23 -11.83
N VAL A 325 14.90 -4.91 -11.59
CA VAL A 325 13.77 -4.05 -11.30
C VAL A 325 13.64 -2.88 -12.26
N GLN A 326 12.41 -2.39 -12.45
CA GLN A 326 12.14 -1.22 -13.29
C GLN A 326 12.76 0.06 -12.69
N HIS A 327 13.64 0.71 -13.43
CA HIS A 327 14.35 1.93 -13.01
C HIS A 327 13.45 3.13 -12.78
N ARG A 328 12.32 3.23 -13.50
CA ARG A 328 11.37 4.34 -13.37
C ARG A 328 10.67 4.36 -12.01
N SER A 329 10.51 3.21 -11.36
CA SER A 329 10.03 3.15 -9.99
C SER A 329 11.12 3.62 -9.03
N ARG A 330 10.94 4.82 -8.47
CA ARG A 330 11.89 5.40 -7.50
C ARG A 330 12.09 4.50 -6.29
N VAL A 331 11.02 3.88 -5.81
CA VAL A 331 11.02 2.97 -4.65
C VAL A 331 11.84 1.72 -4.95
N LEU A 332 11.59 1.03 -6.08
CA LEU A 332 12.34 -0.17 -6.46
C LEU A 332 13.83 0.14 -6.65
N ARG A 333 14.13 1.25 -7.34
CA ARG A 333 15.50 1.72 -7.52
C ARG A 333 16.17 2.01 -6.18
N GLY A 334 15.50 2.74 -5.29
CA GLY A 334 16.04 3.06 -3.96
C GLY A 334 16.29 1.81 -3.10
N HIS A 335 15.43 0.80 -3.18
CA HIS A 335 15.67 -0.49 -2.53
C HIS A 335 16.91 -1.19 -3.09
N VAL A 336 17.07 -1.23 -4.42
CA VAL A 336 18.26 -1.84 -5.07
C VAL A 336 19.54 -1.08 -4.73
N GLU A 337 19.51 0.25 -4.76
CA GLU A 337 20.67 1.11 -4.41
C GLU A 337 21.13 0.91 -2.96
N ARG A 338 20.21 0.76 -2.01
CA ARG A 338 20.52 0.53 -0.59
C ARG A 338 20.94 -0.90 -0.28
N SER A 339 20.29 -1.86 -0.92
CA SER A 339 20.53 -3.30 -0.68
C SER A 339 21.73 -3.83 -1.45
N HIS A 340 22.07 -3.24 -2.61
CA HIS A 340 22.92 -3.87 -3.63
C HIS A 340 22.43 -5.30 -3.98
N GLY A 341 21.13 -5.55 -3.90
CA GLY A 341 20.49 -6.86 -4.07
C GLY A 341 19.93 -7.11 -5.47
N GLY A 342 20.25 -6.23 -6.44
CA GLY A 342 19.70 -6.36 -7.79
C GLY A 342 20.31 -5.39 -8.78
N LEU A 343 19.76 -5.42 -10.00
CA LEU A 343 20.06 -4.54 -11.09
C LEU A 343 18.83 -3.78 -11.54
N THR A 344 18.98 -2.63 -12.18
CA THR A 344 17.86 -1.84 -12.70
C THR A 344 17.85 -1.84 -14.23
N TYR A 345 16.63 -1.73 -14.82
CA TYR A 345 16.47 -1.54 -16.25
C TYR A 345 15.44 -0.46 -16.57
N ALA A 346 15.61 0.26 -17.67
CA ALA A 346 14.70 1.32 -18.12
C ALA A 346 14.03 1.00 -19.48
N ASP A 347 14.68 0.17 -20.28
CA ASP A 347 14.35 -0.20 -21.65
C ASP A 347 14.82 -1.63 -21.95
N TYR A 348 14.55 -2.12 -23.17
CA TYR A 348 14.95 -3.47 -23.55
C TYR A 348 16.46 -3.72 -23.54
N PRO A 349 17.34 -2.83 -24.06
CA PRO A 349 18.79 -3.05 -23.99
C PRO A 349 19.32 -3.19 -22.57
N SER A 350 18.86 -2.36 -21.65
CA SER A 350 19.25 -2.46 -20.24
C SER A 350 18.63 -3.66 -19.53
N PHE A 351 17.42 -4.08 -19.91
CA PHE A 351 16.80 -5.33 -19.44
C PHE A 351 17.62 -6.54 -19.89
N GLU A 352 17.95 -6.61 -21.19
CA GLU A 352 18.77 -7.67 -21.77
C GLU A 352 20.10 -7.80 -21.04
N ALA A 353 20.83 -6.68 -20.87
CA ALA A 353 22.12 -6.67 -20.17
C ALA A 353 21.98 -7.12 -18.71
N ALA A 354 20.94 -6.66 -17.99
CA ALA A 354 20.74 -7.02 -16.58
C ALA A 354 20.41 -8.51 -16.42
N VAL A 355 19.52 -9.05 -17.26
CA VAL A 355 19.12 -10.47 -17.23
C VAL A 355 20.31 -11.34 -17.62
N ALA A 356 21.01 -11.02 -18.72
CA ALA A 356 22.21 -11.76 -19.14
C ALA A 356 23.27 -11.77 -18.05
N THR A 357 23.51 -10.63 -17.39
CA THR A 357 24.49 -10.55 -16.27
C THR A 357 24.13 -11.54 -15.16
N VAL A 358 22.86 -11.66 -14.78
CA VAL A 358 22.43 -12.57 -13.72
C VAL A 358 22.54 -14.05 -14.15
N PHE A 359 22.23 -14.38 -15.41
CA PHE A 359 22.25 -15.76 -15.89
C PHE A 359 23.66 -16.24 -16.25
N ASP A 360 24.52 -15.36 -16.79
CA ASP A 360 25.86 -15.72 -17.27
C ASP A 360 26.93 -15.62 -16.17
N HIS A 361 26.67 -14.86 -15.08
CA HIS A 361 27.65 -14.64 -14.01
C HIS A 361 27.10 -15.09 -12.64
N ALA A 362 27.22 -16.38 -12.36
CA ALA A 362 26.69 -17.00 -11.14
C ALA A 362 27.24 -16.40 -9.84
N ASP A 363 28.46 -15.90 -9.82
CA ASP A 363 29.10 -15.22 -8.70
C ASP A 363 28.44 -13.84 -8.44
N VAL A 364 28.13 -13.10 -9.50
CA VAL A 364 27.37 -11.83 -9.42
C VAL A 364 25.98 -12.10 -8.89
N ALA A 365 25.24 -13.06 -9.49
CA ALA A 365 23.89 -13.43 -9.07
C ALA A 365 23.86 -13.83 -7.58
N ALA A 366 24.80 -14.67 -7.15
CA ALA A 366 24.92 -15.08 -5.74
C ALA A 366 25.24 -13.90 -4.80
N THR A 367 26.03 -12.94 -5.25
CA THR A 367 26.35 -11.75 -4.45
C THR A 367 25.13 -10.84 -4.30
N LEU A 368 24.41 -10.56 -5.39
CA LEU A 368 23.18 -9.77 -5.37
C LEU A 368 22.12 -10.43 -4.44
N ALA A 369 21.93 -11.75 -4.56
CA ALA A 369 21.00 -12.51 -3.73
C ALA A 369 21.34 -12.41 -2.23
N ARG A 370 22.62 -12.61 -1.86
CA ARG A 370 23.06 -12.47 -0.46
C ARG A 370 22.83 -11.06 0.09
N ASN A 371 23.17 -10.06 -0.70
CA ASN A 371 23.00 -8.66 -0.32
C ASN A 371 21.54 -8.29 -0.10
N GLY A 372 20.65 -8.66 -1.04
CA GLY A 372 19.21 -8.41 -0.91
C GLY A 372 18.62 -9.10 0.32
N ARG A 373 18.99 -10.38 0.57
CA ARG A 373 18.54 -11.12 1.76
C ARG A 373 19.04 -10.47 3.05
N ALA A 374 20.33 -10.11 3.12
CA ALA A 374 20.89 -9.48 4.31
C ALA A 374 20.23 -8.12 4.62
N TYR A 375 19.99 -7.31 3.58
CA TYR A 375 19.25 -6.06 3.71
C TYR A 375 17.82 -6.29 4.23
N SER A 376 17.11 -7.27 3.66
CA SER A 376 15.72 -7.55 4.05
C SER A 376 15.59 -8.00 5.50
N LEU A 377 16.48 -8.88 5.97
CA LEU A 377 16.48 -9.38 7.35
C LEU A 377 16.80 -8.29 8.40
N VAL A 378 17.45 -7.20 8.01
CA VAL A 378 17.80 -6.10 8.92
C VAL A 378 16.82 -4.94 8.83
N GLU A 379 16.44 -4.56 7.60
CA GLU A 379 15.64 -3.34 7.40
C GLU A 379 14.16 -3.56 7.71
N PHE A 380 13.63 -4.79 7.50
CA PHE A 380 12.22 -5.13 7.65
C PHE A 380 11.94 -6.05 8.84
N ASP A 381 12.93 -6.17 9.73
CA ASP A 381 12.84 -6.91 10.97
C ASP A 381 11.72 -6.38 11.87
N TRP A 382 11.01 -7.31 12.53
CA TRP A 382 9.86 -6.97 13.36
C TRP A 382 10.21 -6.02 14.50
N ASP A 383 11.27 -6.27 15.25
CA ASP A 383 11.61 -5.46 16.44
C ASP A 383 11.89 -4.02 16.02
N ARG A 384 12.60 -3.83 14.90
CA ARG A 384 12.88 -2.51 14.32
C ARG A 384 11.60 -1.79 13.90
N VAL A 385 10.66 -2.50 13.28
CA VAL A 385 9.37 -1.93 12.86
C VAL A 385 8.53 -1.57 14.08
N ALA A 386 8.43 -2.45 15.06
CA ALA A 386 7.69 -2.24 16.30
C ALA A 386 8.20 -1.01 17.08
N GLU A 387 9.53 -0.89 17.28
CA GLU A 387 10.15 0.29 17.85
C GLU A 387 9.86 1.58 17.06
N GLY A 388 9.84 1.47 15.73
CA GLY A 388 9.46 2.57 14.84
C GLY A 388 8.04 3.04 15.10
N TRP A 389 7.11 2.11 15.24
CA TRP A 389 5.71 2.38 15.53
C TRP A 389 5.51 2.98 16.91
N GLU A 390 6.18 2.48 17.95
CA GLU A 390 6.12 3.07 19.30
C GLU A 390 6.53 4.55 19.32
N ARG A 391 7.62 4.89 18.63
CA ARG A 391 8.07 6.29 18.48
C ARG A 391 7.04 7.15 17.75
N VAL A 392 6.50 6.65 16.63
CA VAL A 392 5.52 7.41 15.83
C VAL A 392 4.23 7.66 16.60
N VAL A 393 3.74 6.66 17.34
CA VAL A 393 2.54 6.79 18.18
C VAL A 393 2.78 7.82 19.30
N ALA A 394 3.93 7.79 19.97
CA ALA A 394 4.28 8.78 21.00
C ALA A 394 4.34 10.20 20.43
N GLU A 395 4.94 10.37 19.25
CA GLU A 395 5.03 11.66 18.55
C GLU A 395 3.65 12.16 18.08
N ALA A 396 2.79 11.27 17.59
CA ALA A 396 1.42 11.62 17.20
C ALA A 396 0.61 12.06 18.41
N GLY A 397 0.75 11.37 19.55
CA GLY A 397 0.11 11.73 20.81
C GLY A 397 0.55 13.11 21.32
N ALA A 398 1.82 13.46 21.20
CA ALA A 398 2.32 14.79 21.57
C ALA A 398 1.73 15.89 20.66
N SER A 399 1.68 15.64 19.35
CA SER A 399 1.11 16.56 18.35
C SER A 399 -0.39 16.80 18.59
N ALA A 400 -1.15 15.70 18.79
CA ALA A 400 -2.59 15.77 19.03
C ALA A 400 -2.94 16.54 20.31
N ARG A 401 -2.19 16.37 21.40
CA ARG A 401 -2.40 17.17 22.62
C ARG A 401 -2.29 18.66 22.37
N THR A 402 -1.31 19.08 21.58
CA THR A 402 -1.12 20.50 21.20
C THR A 402 -2.29 20.99 20.36
N ARG A 403 -2.69 20.21 19.33
CA ARG A 403 -3.78 20.55 18.41
C ARG A 403 -5.14 20.64 19.13
N LEU A 404 -5.48 19.62 19.94
CA LEU A 404 -6.77 19.56 20.65
C LEU A 404 -6.84 20.58 21.80
N GLY A 405 -5.72 20.83 22.49
CA GLY A 405 -5.64 21.87 23.51
C GLY A 405 -5.84 23.27 22.92
N ALA A 406 -5.27 23.57 21.75
CA ALA A 406 -5.46 24.84 21.06
C ALA A 406 -6.92 25.04 20.60
N ALA A 407 -7.58 23.97 20.12
CA ALA A 407 -8.98 24.02 19.71
C ALA A 407 -9.94 24.27 20.91
N GLY A 408 -9.64 23.69 22.09
CA GLY A 408 -10.39 23.92 23.32
C GLY A 408 -10.31 25.37 23.78
N VAL A 409 -9.13 25.99 23.71
CA VAL A 409 -8.93 27.42 24.09
C VAL A 409 -9.66 28.37 23.12
N ALA A 410 -9.64 28.08 21.83
CA ALA A 410 -10.35 28.90 20.83
C ALA A 410 -11.88 28.80 20.97
N GLY A 411 -12.41 27.63 21.37
CA GLY A 411 -13.84 27.46 21.68
C GLY A 411 -14.29 28.27 22.93
N VAL A 412 -13.46 28.35 23.95
CA VAL A 412 -13.77 29.11 25.18
C VAL A 412 -13.69 30.63 24.96
N THR A 413 -12.76 31.10 24.14
CA THR A 413 -12.63 32.55 23.82
C THR A 413 -13.72 32.99 22.83
N GLY A 414 -14.20 32.14 21.93
CA GLY A 414 -15.33 32.45 21.04
C GLY A 414 -16.67 32.57 21.77
N ALA A 415 -16.90 31.79 22.80
CA ALA A 415 -18.11 31.83 23.63
C ALA A 415 -18.16 33.05 24.57
N ALA A 416 -17.01 33.58 25.00
CA ALA A 416 -16.93 34.76 25.86
C ALA A 416 -17.14 36.08 25.09
N GLY A 417 -16.98 36.11 23.78
CA GLY A 417 -17.18 37.29 22.93
C GLY A 417 -18.62 37.58 22.50
N ALA A 418 -19.56 36.65 22.76
CA ALA A 418 -20.96 36.80 22.33
C ALA A 418 -21.91 37.35 23.42
N ALA A 419 -21.42 37.63 24.60
CA ALA A 419 -22.23 38.15 25.72
C ALA A 419 -21.85 39.60 26.05
N GLY A 420 -22.23 40.59 25.25
CA GLY A 420 -21.98 41.96 25.58
C GLY A 420 -22.42 42.96 24.52
N HIS A 421 -23.71 43.11 24.27
CA HIS A 421 -24.23 44.38 23.77
C HIS A 421 -25.55 44.71 24.50
N PRO A 422 -25.63 45.74 25.34
CA PRO A 422 -26.88 46.22 25.88
C PRO A 422 -27.64 47.00 24.84
N ALA A 423 -28.93 46.67 24.72
CA ALA A 423 -29.88 47.47 24.00
C ALA A 423 -29.97 48.86 24.64
N ASP A 424 -29.77 49.92 23.88
CA ASP A 424 -30.22 51.25 24.25
C ASP A 424 -31.19 51.76 23.20
N GLY A 425 -32.35 52.12 23.69
CA GLY A 425 -33.49 52.53 22.93
C GLY A 425 -33.55 54.02 22.62
N ARG A 426 -34.62 54.40 21.90
CA ARG A 426 -35.15 55.75 21.53
C ARG A 426 -34.79 56.15 20.10
N THR A 427 -35.65 56.70 19.26
CA THR A 427 -37.00 57.28 19.41
C THR A 427 -37.55 57.47 17.97
N LYS A 428 -38.88 57.48 17.86
CA LYS A 428 -39.65 57.94 16.69
C LYS A 428 -39.18 59.30 16.14
N VAL A 429 -39.30 59.54 14.85
CA VAL A 429 -40.14 60.63 14.31
C VAL A 429 -40.39 60.40 12.82
N SER A 430 -41.65 60.61 12.45
CA SER A 430 -42.34 60.74 11.18
C SER A 430 -41.75 61.72 10.14
N SER A 431 -41.77 61.40 8.96
CA SER A 431 -42.50 62.03 7.85
C SER A 431 -42.26 61.27 6.54
#